data_f9f38f1408162b99b232cdec3e0d8297
#
_entry.id   f9f38f1408162b99b232cdec3e0d8297
#
_cell.length_a   1.000
_cell.length_b   1.000
_cell.length_c   1.000
_cell.angle_alpha   90.00
_cell.angle_beta   90.00
_cell.angle_gamma   90.00
#
_symmetry.space_group_name_H-M   'P 1'
#
loop_
_entity.id
_entity.type
_entity.pdbx_description
1 polymer ?
#
loop_
_entity_poly.entity_id
_entity_poly.type
_entity_poly.pdbx_seq_one_letter_code
_entity_poly.pdbx_strand_id
1 'polypeptide(L)'
;LEDNPSYVAYQGEGDVTEYREGVFVGYRYYATKKMPVLFPFGYGLSYTTFAISNLRTEQDEYQSHDVMTVSVDVTNTGDRAGKEVVQLYVLPKTKTDSVQRPVQELRGFEKVELQPGETKTVTFTLHGSSAFAYYCTQKKRWVVETGAYQLAAGNSSDNLTAEKTVLIHGERALPAEITLNTTIGDILRIPGADQEIMKYAGAFGMNDSSESDSMGESTADMMEAMMRYMPVRGLLSFGGGTVSIAECKALVEKLNTLLEQANLHNRD
;
A
#
# COMPACT_ATOMS: atom_id res chain seq x y z
N LEU A 1 -21.29 6.26 -19.62
CA LEU A 1 -20.60 7.51 -19.27
C LEU A 1 -20.41 7.65 -17.76
N GLU A 2 -21.43 7.29 -16.96
CA GLU A 2 -21.42 7.40 -15.49
C GLU A 2 -20.31 6.60 -14.81
N ASP A 3 -19.85 5.53 -15.45
CA ASP A 3 -18.74 4.70 -14.96
C ASP A 3 -17.36 5.30 -15.21
N ASN A 4 -17.28 6.40 -15.97
CA ASN A 4 -16.02 7.07 -16.24
C ASN A 4 -15.60 7.91 -15.03
N PRO A 5 -14.36 7.78 -14.51
CA PRO A 5 -13.89 8.54 -13.34
C PRO A 5 -13.99 10.06 -13.50
N SER A 6 -13.88 10.56 -14.74
CA SER A 6 -13.98 12.01 -15.01
C SER A 6 -15.41 12.51 -15.13
N TYR A 7 -16.43 11.62 -15.13
CA TYR A 7 -17.83 12.00 -15.40
C TYR A 7 -18.35 13.10 -14.47
N VAL A 8 -18.04 13.01 -13.19
CA VAL A 8 -18.54 13.98 -12.16
C VAL A 8 -17.97 15.39 -12.36
N ALA A 9 -16.79 15.51 -12.97
CA ALA A 9 -16.08 16.78 -13.12
C ALA A 9 -15.97 17.27 -14.58
N TYR A 10 -16.46 16.48 -15.53
CA TYR A 10 -16.22 16.70 -16.96
C TYR A 10 -16.76 18.03 -17.48
N GLN A 11 -17.89 18.51 -16.94
CA GLN A 11 -18.53 19.74 -17.42
C GLN A 11 -17.88 21.02 -16.87
N GLY A 12 -17.08 20.92 -15.80
CA GLY A 12 -16.53 22.06 -15.11
C GLY A 12 -17.61 22.95 -14.44
N GLU A 13 -17.17 23.98 -13.74
CA GLU A 13 -18.02 25.01 -13.16
C GLU A 13 -17.47 26.37 -13.60
N GLY A 14 -18.22 27.10 -14.46
CA GLY A 14 -17.75 28.34 -15.07
C GLY A 14 -16.49 28.11 -15.91
N ASP A 15 -15.40 28.81 -15.57
CA ASP A 15 -14.12 28.73 -16.27
C ASP A 15 -13.14 27.74 -15.60
N VAL A 16 -13.61 26.94 -14.62
CA VAL A 16 -12.77 26.02 -13.85
C VAL A 16 -13.18 24.57 -14.11
N THR A 17 -12.20 23.73 -14.42
CA THR A 17 -12.37 22.26 -14.47
C THR A 17 -11.49 21.61 -13.41
N GLU A 18 -12.10 20.81 -12.54
CA GLU A 18 -11.40 20.07 -11.48
C GLU A 18 -11.16 18.62 -11.90
N TYR A 19 -9.93 18.14 -11.76
CA TYR A 19 -9.57 16.73 -11.96
C TYR A 19 -9.79 15.96 -10.67
N ARG A 20 -11.05 15.65 -10.35
CA ARG A 20 -11.46 15.01 -9.08
C ARG A 20 -11.03 13.55 -8.96
N GLU A 21 -10.70 12.90 -10.07
CA GLU A 21 -10.20 11.52 -10.09
C GLU A 21 -8.81 11.37 -9.46
N GLY A 22 -8.03 12.45 -9.36
CA GLY A 22 -6.68 12.43 -8.79
C GLY A 22 -5.78 11.41 -9.47
N VAL A 23 -5.19 10.46 -8.70
CA VAL A 23 -4.33 9.39 -9.25
C VAL A 23 -5.12 8.23 -9.88
N PHE A 24 -6.45 8.20 -9.71
CA PHE A 24 -7.31 7.12 -10.18
C PHE A 24 -7.78 7.36 -11.61
N VAL A 25 -6.84 7.37 -12.55
CA VAL A 25 -7.09 7.57 -13.99
C VAL A 25 -7.01 6.23 -14.72
N GLY A 26 -7.93 5.99 -15.65
CA GLY A 26 -7.95 4.81 -16.51
C GLY A 26 -8.00 3.50 -15.72
N TYR A 27 -7.13 2.54 -16.05
CA TYR A 27 -7.11 1.22 -15.42
C TYR A 27 -6.90 1.28 -13.89
N ARG A 28 -6.23 2.31 -13.36
CA ARG A 28 -6.04 2.49 -11.92
C ARG A 28 -7.38 2.63 -11.19
N TYR A 29 -8.32 3.36 -11.79
CA TYR A 29 -9.67 3.50 -11.26
C TYR A 29 -10.44 2.21 -11.33
N TYR A 30 -10.57 1.63 -12.53
CA TYR A 30 -11.39 0.44 -12.75
C TYR A 30 -10.89 -0.76 -11.95
N ALA A 31 -9.57 -1.00 -11.91
CA ALA A 31 -8.98 -2.06 -11.11
C ALA A 31 -9.20 -1.85 -9.60
N THR A 32 -9.04 -0.61 -9.10
CA THR A 32 -9.24 -0.29 -7.67
C THR A 32 -10.70 -0.45 -7.26
N LYS A 33 -11.64 -0.04 -8.11
CA LYS A 33 -13.09 -0.19 -7.87
C LYS A 33 -13.62 -1.58 -8.22
N LYS A 34 -12.77 -2.45 -8.79
CA LYS A 34 -13.16 -3.79 -9.28
C LYS A 34 -14.34 -3.72 -10.26
N MET A 35 -14.33 -2.72 -11.13
CA MET A 35 -15.36 -2.53 -12.14
C MET A 35 -15.00 -3.30 -13.40
N PRO A 36 -15.92 -4.09 -13.97
CA PRO A 36 -15.69 -4.78 -15.22
C PRO A 36 -15.57 -3.77 -16.35
N VAL A 37 -14.61 -4.00 -17.23
CA VAL A 37 -14.39 -3.21 -18.45
C VAL A 37 -14.46 -4.11 -19.68
N LEU A 38 -14.90 -3.57 -20.81
CA LEU A 38 -15.01 -4.34 -22.04
C LEU A 38 -13.62 -4.74 -22.57
N PHE A 39 -12.66 -3.82 -22.49
CA PHE A 39 -11.27 -4.04 -22.88
C PHE A 39 -10.35 -3.47 -21.80
N PRO A 40 -9.70 -4.30 -20.98
CA PRO A 40 -8.75 -3.84 -19.96
C PRO A 40 -7.52 -3.20 -20.64
N PHE A 41 -6.83 -2.34 -19.89
CA PHE A 41 -5.62 -1.71 -20.39
C PHE A 41 -4.58 -2.76 -20.82
N GLY A 42 -4.08 -2.63 -22.03
CA GLY A 42 -3.13 -3.58 -22.64
C GLY A 42 -3.78 -4.76 -23.34
N TYR A 43 -5.10 -4.92 -23.28
CA TYR A 43 -5.79 -5.98 -24.00
C TYR A 43 -5.50 -5.90 -25.50
N GLY A 44 -5.25 -7.05 -26.12
CA GLY A 44 -5.02 -7.21 -27.53
C GLY A 44 -5.34 -8.62 -28.00
N LEU A 45 -5.43 -8.77 -29.32
CA LEU A 45 -5.65 -10.05 -29.98
C LEU A 45 -4.38 -10.50 -30.69
N SER A 46 -4.15 -11.80 -30.73
CA SER A 46 -3.05 -12.42 -31.47
C SER A 46 -3.56 -13.60 -32.29
N TYR A 47 -2.82 -13.97 -33.33
CA TYR A 47 -3.06 -15.20 -34.10
C TYR A 47 -2.41 -16.43 -33.47
N THR A 48 -1.80 -16.27 -32.28
CA THR A 48 -1.20 -17.33 -31.47
C THR A 48 -1.48 -17.09 -29.98
N THR A 49 -1.08 -18.01 -29.14
CA THR A 49 -1.29 -17.93 -27.69
C THR A 49 0.05 -17.87 -26.95
N PHE A 50 0.07 -17.20 -25.81
CA PHE A 50 1.26 -17.05 -24.99
C PHE A 50 0.99 -17.41 -23.52
N ALA A 51 2.01 -17.98 -22.87
CA ALA A 51 2.06 -18.16 -21.43
C ALA A 51 3.12 -17.23 -20.84
N ILE A 52 2.74 -16.48 -19.81
CA ILE A 52 3.64 -15.63 -19.01
C ILE A 52 3.74 -16.27 -17.63
N SER A 53 4.96 -16.63 -17.21
CA SER A 53 5.19 -17.44 -16.02
C SER A 53 6.55 -17.17 -15.38
N ASN A 54 6.83 -17.81 -14.24
CA ASN A 54 8.14 -17.83 -13.58
C ASN A 54 8.70 -16.43 -13.31
N LEU A 55 7.86 -15.53 -12.73
CA LEU A 55 8.32 -14.23 -12.28
C LEU A 55 9.24 -14.39 -11.08
N ARG A 56 10.44 -13.84 -11.16
CA ARG A 56 11.51 -14.01 -10.18
C ARG A 56 12.33 -12.74 -10.01
N THR A 57 12.92 -12.61 -8.83
CA THR A 57 13.85 -11.56 -8.43
C THR A 57 15.09 -12.23 -7.81
N GLU A 58 16.19 -11.52 -7.70
CA GLU A 58 17.44 -12.02 -7.11
C GLU A 58 17.31 -12.21 -5.59
N GLN A 59 16.49 -11.38 -4.93
CA GLN A 59 16.28 -11.39 -3.49
C GLN A 59 14.77 -11.26 -3.21
N ASP A 60 14.37 -11.49 -1.97
CA ASP A 60 13.00 -11.32 -1.49
C ASP A 60 12.84 -10.00 -0.71
N GLU A 61 13.95 -9.37 -0.30
CA GLU A 61 13.97 -8.12 0.47
C GLU A 61 14.91 -7.10 -0.17
N TYR A 62 14.49 -5.83 -0.22
CA TYR A 62 15.23 -4.73 -0.84
C TYR A 62 15.09 -3.45 -0.02
N GLN A 63 16.11 -2.60 -0.08
CA GLN A 63 16.01 -1.23 0.42
C GLN A 63 15.27 -0.34 -0.60
N SER A 64 14.66 0.74 -0.11
CA SER A 64 13.90 1.68 -0.96
C SER A 64 14.71 2.34 -2.07
N HIS A 65 16.02 2.35 -1.98
CA HIS A 65 16.94 2.93 -2.97
C HIS A 65 17.60 1.88 -3.87
N ASP A 66 17.40 0.58 -3.62
CA ASP A 66 18.01 -0.48 -4.41
C ASP A 66 17.49 -0.50 -5.85
N VAL A 67 18.30 -1.05 -6.72
CA VAL A 67 17.93 -1.41 -8.08
C VAL A 67 17.63 -2.90 -8.11
N MET A 68 16.44 -3.25 -8.56
CA MET A 68 15.93 -4.61 -8.59
C MET A 68 15.84 -5.10 -10.03
N THR A 69 16.33 -6.30 -10.28
CA THR A 69 16.11 -7.03 -11.53
C THR A 69 14.92 -7.97 -11.38
N VAL A 70 13.92 -7.81 -12.24
CA VAL A 70 12.74 -8.67 -12.29
C VAL A 70 12.74 -9.41 -13.61
N SER A 71 12.75 -10.75 -13.58
CA SER A 71 12.72 -11.60 -14.76
C SER A 71 11.44 -12.40 -14.83
N VAL A 72 10.91 -12.57 -16.04
CA VAL A 72 9.71 -13.35 -16.32
C VAL A 72 9.87 -14.11 -17.61
N ASP A 73 9.38 -15.34 -17.69
CA ASP A 73 9.47 -16.17 -18.88
C ASP A 73 8.18 -16.07 -19.70
N VAL A 74 8.34 -15.90 -21.01
CA VAL A 74 7.24 -15.83 -21.99
C VAL A 74 7.41 -16.92 -23.00
N THR A 75 6.40 -17.76 -23.17
CA THR A 75 6.39 -18.90 -24.08
C THR A 75 5.28 -18.73 -25.10
N ASN A 76 5.58 -18.88 -26.39
CA ASN A 76 4.55 -19.02 -27.41
C ASN A 76 4.01 -20.45 -27.37
N THR A 77 2.77 -20.60 -26.94
CA THR A 77 2.10 -21.92 -26.77
C THR A 77 1.27 -22.33 -27.97
N GLY A 78 1.19 -21.48 -29.00
CA GLY A 78 0.45 -21.78 -30.24
C GLY A 78 1.36 -22.27 -31.37
N ASP A 79 0.80 -22.37 -32.54
CA ASP A 79 1.41 -22.95 -33.75
C ASP A 79 1.96 -21.91 -34.74
N ARG A 80 1.88 -20.63 -34.44
CA ARG A 80 2.34 -19.52 -35.28
C ARG A 80 3.29 -18.61 -34.54
N ALA A 81 4.22 -18.01 -35.29
CA ALA A 81 5.04 -16.94 -34.77
C ALA A 81 4.16 -15.73 -34.43
N GLY A 82 4.48 -15.05 -33.32
CA GLY A 82 3.72 -13.89 -32.91
C GLY A 82 4.50 -12.99 -31.95
N LYS A 83 3.89 -11.86 -31.61
CA LYS A 83 4.45 -10.90 -30.66
C LYS A 83 3.49 -10.71 -29.49
N GLU A 84 4.04 -10.67 -28.28
CA GLU A 84 3.28 -10.37 -27.08
C GLU A 84 3.90 -9.19 -26.34
N VAL A 85 3.06 -8.42 -25.65
CA VAL A 85 3.50 -7.35 -24.75
C VAL A 85 3.38 -7.83 -23.31
N VAL A 86 4.51 -8.01 -22.66
CA VAL A 86 4.58 -8.33 -21.24
C VAL A 86 4.53 -7.04 -20.45
N GLN A 87 3.61 -6.94 -19.51
CA GLN A 87 3.43 -5.80 -18.61
C GLN A 87 3.80 -6.22 -17.18
N LEU A 88 4.60 -5.40 -16.50
CA LEU A 88 4.97 -5.58 -15.10
C LEU A 88 4.28 -4.54 -14.23
N TYR A 89 3.54 -5.00 -13.25
CA TYR A 89 2.81 -4.20 -12.29
C TYR A 89 3.37 -4.34 -10.88
N VAL A 90 3.27 -3.26 -10.10
CA VAL A 90 3.55 -3.24 -8.66
C VAL A 90 2.24 -3.01 -7.91
N LEU A 91 1.96 -3.88 -6.94
CA LEU A 91 0.75 -3.86 -6.11
C LEU A 91 1.15 -3.71 -4.64
N PRO A 92 0.88 -2.57 -3.97
CA PRO A 92 1.09 -2.45 -2.54
C PRO A 92 0.14 -3.40 -1.79
N LYS A 93 0.69 -4.27 -0.94
CA LYS A 93 -0.09 -5.20 -0.10
C LYS A 93 -0.32 -4.67 1.30
N THR A 94 0.61 -3.89 1.81
CA THR A 94 0.44 -3.20 3.08
C THR A 94 -0.48 -2.01 2.87
N LYS A 95 -1.64 -2.03 3.49
CA LYS A 95 -2.55 -0.88 3.48
C LYS A 95 -2.02 0.15 4.47
N THR A 96 -1.81 1.35 3.98
CA THR A 96 -1.60 2.53 4.84
C THR A 96 -2.90 3.33 4.80
N ASP A 97 -3.47 3.60 5.97
CA ASP A 97 -4.73 4.35 6.06
C ASP A 97 -4.56 5.83 5.72
N SER A 98 -3.30 6.30 5.64
CA SER A 98 -2.96 7.70 5.43
C SER A 98 -3.04 8.17 3.97
N VAL A 99 -2.92 7.27 2.99
CA VAL A 99 -2.91 7.62 1.55
C VAL A 99 -3.65 6.60 0.72
N GLN A 100 -4.61 7.07 -0.07
CA GLN A 100 -5.26 6.23 -1.06
C GLN A 100 -4.34 6.02 -2.26
N ARG A 101 -4.01 4.74 -2.54
CA ARG A 101 -3.19 4.33 -3.68
C ARG A 101 -3.97 3.42 -4.61
N PRO A 102 -3.68 3.44 -5.92
CA PRO A 102 -4.19 2.43 -6.84
C PRO A 102 -3.77 1.03 -6.39
N VAL A 103 -4.64 0.04 -6.58
CA VAL A 103 -4.34 -1.36 -6.23
C VAL A 103 -3.18 -1.92 -7.02
N GLN A 104 -2.91 -1.36 -8.21
CA GLN A 104 -1.81 -1.76 -9.09
C GLN A 104 -1.35 -0.59 -9.96
N GLU A 105 -0.06 -0.56 -10.25
CA GLU A 105 0.55 0.44 -11.14
C GLU A 105 1.54 -0.22 -12.09
N LEU A 106 1.41 0.07 -13.39
CA LEU A 106 2.34 -0.37 -14.42
C LEU A 106 3.72 0.27 -14.17
N ARG A 107 4.76 -0.57 -14.10
CA ARG A 107 6.14 -0.14 -13.86
C ARG A 107 7.10 -0.53 -14.98
N GLY A 108 6.68 -1.40 -15.88
CA GLY A 108 7.46 -1.77 -17.04
C GLY A 108 6.62 -2.52 -18.07
N PHE A 109 7.06 -2.49 -19.31
CA PHE A 109 6.51 -3.33 -20.37
C PHE A 109 7.60 -3.60 -21.40
N GLU A 110 7.51 -4.76 -22.06
CA GLU A 110 8.42 -5.18 -23.13
C GLU A 110 7.63 -5.96 -24.17
N LYS A 111 7.94 -5.75 -25.44
CA LYS A 111 7.33 -6.47 -26.56
C LYS A 111 8.30 -7.48 -27.12
N VAL A 112 7.95 -8.77 -27.05
CA VAL A 112 8.78 -9.87 -27.52
C VAL A 112 8.16 -10.59 -28.71
N GLU A 113 9.01 -11.02 -29.64
CA GLU A 113 8.64 -11.89 -30.75
C GLU A 113 9.11 -13.32 -30.49
N LEU A 114 8.23 -14.29 -30.70
CA LEU A 114 8.46 -15.69 -30.38
C LEU A 114 7.99 -16.60 -31.52
N GLN A 115 8.83 -17.58 -31.88
CA GLN A 115 8.43 -18.67 -32.73
C GLN A 115 7.55 -19.70 -31.98
N PRO A 116 6.80 -20.57 -32.63
CA PRO A 116 6.06 -21.63 -31.95
C PRO A 116 6.92 -22.45 -31.03
N GLY A 117 6.49 -22.61 -29.78
CA GLY A 117 7.22 -23.34 -28.74
C GLY A 117 8.43 -22.60 -28.16
N GLU A 118 8.78 -21.43 -28.67
CA GLU A 118 9.92 -20.66 -28.16
C GLU A 118 9.57 -20.01 -26.82
N THR A 119 10.55 -20.04 -25.89
CA THR A 119 10.51 -19.32 -24.61
C THR A 119 11.62 -18.29 -24.56
N LYS A 120 11.30 -17.07 -24.17
CA LYS A 120 12.26 -15.99 -23.87
C LYS A 120 12.06 -15.47 -22.47
N THR A 121 13.17 -15.15 -21.80
CA THR A 121 13.14 -14.41 -20.54
C THR A 121 13.15 -12.91 -20.84
N VAL A 122 12.15 -12.20 -20.32
CA VAL A 122 12.08 -10.74 -20.31
C VAL A 122 12.60 -10.25 -18.98
N THR A 123 13.40 -9.20 -18.99
CA THR A 123 14.00 -8.64 -17.79
C THR A 123 13.66 -7.15 -17.66
N PHE A 124 13.19 -6.76 -16.49
CA PHE A 124 12.88 -5.37 -16.14
C PHE A 124 13.84 -4.90 -15.06
N THR A 125 14.27 -3.65 -15.16
CA THR A 125 15.02 -2.97 -14.11
C THR A 125 14.11 -2.02 -13.38
N LEU A 126 13.88 -2.22 -12.09
CA LEU A 126 13.11 -1.36 -11.24
C LEU A 126 14.02 -0.60 -10.27
N HIS A 127 13.90 0.72 -10.27
CA HIS A 127 14.52 1.57 -9.24
C HIS A 127 13.54 1.69 -8.07
N GLY A 128 13.91 1.21 -6.90
CA GLY A 128 13.04 1.14 -5.72
C GLY A 128 12.43 2.49 -5.36
N SER A 129 13.24 3.56 -5.44
CA SER A 129 12.82 4.94 -5.16
C SER A 129 11.71 5.49 -6.07
N SER A 130 11.45 4.86 -7.23
CA SER A 130 10.38 5.24 -8.14
C SER A 130 9.31 4.16 -8.30
N ALA A 131 9.73 2.89 -8.32
CA ALA A 131 8.82 1.78 -8.58
C ALA A 131 7.77 1.58 -7.47
N PHE A 132 8.15 1.83 -6.21
CA PHE A 132 7.30 1.63 -5.03
C PHE A 132 6.80 2.95 -4.42
N ALA A 133 7.27 4.09 -4.92
CA ALA A 133 6.97 5.41 -4.37
C ALA A 133 5.56 5.90 -4.69
N TYR A 134 5.05 6.72 -3.78
CA TYR A 134 3.93 7.62 -4.02
C TYR A 134 4.29 9.05 -3.58
N TYR A 135 3.60 10.04 -4.11
CA TYR A 135 3.81 11.43 -3.67
C TYR A 135 3.00 11.71 -2.41
N CYS A 136 3.69 11.98 -1.32
CA CYS A 136 3.08 12.36 -0.05
C CYS A 136 2.84 13.87 -0.03
N THR A 137 1.58 14.31 -0.08
CA THR A 137 1.22 15.73 -0.08
C THR A 137 1.56 16.44 1.21
N GLN A 138 1.57 15.73 2.33
CA GLN A 138 1.94 16.25 3.65
C GLN A 138 3.45 16.48 3.76
N LYS A 139 4.26 15.50 3.33
CA LYS A 139 5.73 15.60 3.30
C LYS A 139 6.25 16.37 2.09
N LYS A 140 5.38 16.67 1.11
CA LYS A 140 5.69 17.35 -0.17
C LYS A 140 6.85 16.69 -0.94
N ARG A 141 6.93 15.35 -0.90
CA ARG A 141 7.97 14.57 -1.59
C ARG A 141 7.49 13.15 -1.90
N TRP A 142 8.23 12.47 -2.73
CA TRP A 142 8.04 11.04 -2.99
C TRP A 142 8.51 10.22 -1.79
N VAL A 143 7.73 9.21 -1.44
CA VAL A 143 7.95 8.34 -0.29
C VAL A 143 7.79 6.89 -0.73
N VAL A 144 8.70 6.04 -0.30
CA VAL A 144 8.59 4.58 -0.36
C VAL A 144 8.34 4.08 1.05
N GLU A 145 7.21 3.46 1.30
CA GLU A 145 6.87 2.90 2.61
C GLU A 145 7.43 1.49 2.77
N THR A 146 7.85 1.18 3.99
CA THR A 146 8.17 -0.20 4.38
C THR A 146 6.94 -1.07 4.29
N GLY A 147 7.04 -2.19 3.58
CA GLY A 147 5.94 -3.14 3.47
C GLY A 147 6.11 -4.18 2.38
N ALA A 148 5.14 -5.08 2.33
CA ALA A 148 5.07 -6.09 1.29
C ALA A 148 4.46 -5.49 0.01
N TYR A 149 5.12 -5.76 -1.11
CA TYR A 149 4.67 -5.41 -2.44
C TYR A 149 4.60 -6.68 -3.30
N GLN A 150 3.53 -6.82 -4.04
CA GLN A 150 3.43 -7.87 -5.05
C GLN A 150 3.89 -7.31 -6.39
N LEU A 151 4.80 -8.01 -7.04
CA LEU A 151 5.14 -7.85 -8.44
C LEU A 151 4.23 -8.79 -9.20
N ALA A 152 3.60 -8.32 -10.27
CA ALA A 152 2.73 -9.16 -11.10
C ALA A 152 2.96 -8.87 -12.58
N ALA A 153 3.08 -9.92 -13.38
CA ALA A 153 3.27 -9.82 -14.82
C ALA A 153 2.14 -10.50 -15.58
N GLY A 154 1.77 -9.88 -16.69
CA GLY A 154 0.73 -10.37 -17.56
C GLY A 154 0.69 -9.63 -18.89
N ASN A 155 -0.33 -9.89 -19.70
CA ASN A 155 -0.50 -9.22 -21.00
C ASN A 155 -1.55 -8.09 -20.98
N SER A 156 -2.23 -7.91 -19.86
CA SER A 156 -3.14 -6.79 -19.63
C SER A 156 -3.29 -6.50 -18.14
N SER A 157 -3.89 -5.38 -17.79
CA SER A 157 -4.14 -4.98 -16.42
C SER A 157 -5.09 -5.91 -15.65
N ASP A 158 -5.83 -6.76 -16.34
CA ASP A 158 -6.81 -7.70 -15.79
C ASP A 158 -6.35 -9.18 -15.90
N ASN A 159 -5.30 -9.44 -16.65
CA ASN A 159 -4.75 -10.79 -16.85
C ASN A 159 -3.28 -10.85 -16.41
N LEU A 160 -3.09 -10.89 -15.08
CA LEU A 160 -1.80 -11.02 -14.42
C LEU A 160 -1.62 -12.48 -13.98
N THR A 161 -0.73 -13.21 -14.67
CA THR A 161 -0.61 -14.68 -14.53
C THR A 161 0.63 -15.12 -13.76
N ALA A 162 1.61 -14.25 -13.58
CA ALA A 162 2.84 -14.53 -12.84
C ALA A 162 3.01 -13.49 -11.72
N GLU A 163 3.28 -13.97 -10.51
CA GLU A 163 3.33 -13.12 -9.33
C GLU A 163 4.51 -13.48 -8.42
N LYS A 164 5.04 -12.48 -7.71
CA LYS A 164 6.01 -12.63 -6.63
C LYS A 164 5.86 -11.52 -5.62
N THR A 165 5.90 -11.85 -4.33
CA THR A 165 5.92 -10.87 -3.24
C THR A 165 7.35 -10.56 -2.84
N VAL A 166 7.64 -9.29 -2.63
CA VAL A 166 8.91 -8.77 -2.10
C VAL A 166 8.65 -7.86 -0.93
N LEU A 167 9.58 -7.79 0.01
CA LEU A 167 9.57 -6.86 1.13
C LEU A 167 10.46 -5.65 0.79
N ILE A 168 9.92 -4.46 0.90
CA ILE A 168 10.67 -3.22 0.69
C ILE A 168 10.86 -2.53 2.03
N HIS A 169 12.10 -2.24 2.37
CA HIS A 169 12.50 -1.46 3.54
C HIS A 169 12.62 0.01 3.13
N GLY A 170 11.66 0.80 3.51
CA GLY A 170 11.57 2.24 3.25
C GLY A 170 11.23 2.99 4.52
N GLU A 171 10.53 4.09 4.39
CA GLU A 171 10.06 4.86 5.52
C GLU A 171 8.91 4.14 6.24
N ARG A 172 8.82 4.34 7.55
CA ARG A 172 7.62 3.95 8.29
C ARG A 172 6.48 4.91 7.92
N ALA A 173 5.30 4.36 7.68
CA ALA A 173 4.08 5.15 7.56
C ALA A 173 3.75 5.73 8.93
N LEU A 174 4.09 7.00 9.14
CA LEU A 174 3.77 7.74 10.35
C LEU A 174 2.64 8.73 10.07
N PRO A 175 1.74 9.00 11.03
CA PRO A 175 0.74 10.05 10.89
C PRO A 175 1.43 11.40 10.67
N ALA A 176 0.73 12.36 10.06
CA ALA A 176 1.28 13.70 9.83
C ALA A 176 1.33 14.51 11.13
N GLU A 177 0.31 14.33 11.95
CA GLU A 177 0.09 15.00 13.22
C GLU A 177 -0.70 14.07 14.14
N ILE A 178 -0.39 14.10 15.42
CA ILE A 178 -1.18 13.43 16.45
C ILE A 178 -2.22 14.40 16.98
N THR A 179 -3.47 13.96 16.97
CA THR A 179 -4.61 14.67 17.53
C THR A 179 -5.34 13.78 18.54
N LEU A 180 -6.33 14.32 19.23
CA LEU A 180 -7.21 13.53 20.10
C LEU A 180 -8.00 12.46 19.32
N ASN A 181 -8.11 12.59 18.00
CA ASN A 181 -8.79 11.62 17.12
C ASN A 181 -7.85 10.59 16.49
N THR A 182 -6.54 10.75 16.64
CA THR A 182 -5.56 9.78 16.13
C THR A 182 -5.72 8.47 16.89
N THR A 183 -5.72 7.35 16.16
CA THR A 183 -5.91 6.02 16.76
C THR A 183 -4.66 5.55 17.49
N ILE A 184 -4.83 4.74 18.53
CA ILE A 184 -3.70 4.14 19.24
C ILE A 184 -2.86 3.27 18.30
N GLY A 185 -3.48 2.56 17.36
CA GLY A 185 -2.77 1.78 16.37
C GLY A 185 -1.84 2.61 15.48
N ASP A 186 -2.23 3.83 15.11
CA ASP A 186 -1.37 4.75 14.36
C ASP A 186 -0.23 5.31 15.23
N ILE A 187 -0.53 5.59 16.50
CA ILE A 187 0.45 6.08 17.47
C ILE A 187 1.53 5.03 17.74
N LEU A 188 1.17 3.76 17.87
CA LEU A 188 2.13 2.67 18.14
C LEU A 188 3.12 2.43 16.99
N ARG A 189 2.90 3.04 15.81
CA ARG A 189 3.89 3.05 14.71
C ARG A 189 5.06 4.01 14.97
N ILE A 190 4.91 4.93 15.92
CA ILE A 190 5.94 5.92 16.28
C ILE A 190 6.91 5.27 17.26
N PRO A 191 8.24 5.27 17.00
CA PRO A 191 9.23 4.75 17.93
C PRO A 191 9.13 5.39 19.32
N GLY A 192 9.02 4.57 20.38
CA GLY A 192 8.94 5.03 21.76
C GLY A 192 7.54 5.50 22.21
N ALA A 193 6.56 5.53 21.33
CA ALA A 193 5.19 5.90 21.70
C ALA A 193 4.49 4.82 22.55
N ASP A 194 4.88 3.56 22.38
CA ASP A 194 4.43 2.43 23.21
C ASP A 194 4.63 2.70 24.71
N GLN A 195 5.79 3.23 25.09
CA GLN A 195 6.10 3.56 26.50
C GLN A 195 5.18 4.65 27.06
N GLU A 196 4.77 5.62 26.22
CA GLU A 196 3.86 6.68 26.62
C GLU A 196 2.41 6.18 26.75
N ILE A 197 1.97 5.34 25.84
CA ILE A 197 0.63 4.72 25.86
C ILE A 197 0.50 3.76 27.04
N MET A 198 1.54 2.96 27.36
CA MET A 198 1.53 2.01 28.47
C MET A 198 1.32 2.68 29.85
N LYS A 199 1.63 3.96 30.01
CA LYS A 199 1.33 4.71 31.25
C LYS A 199 -0.17 4.80 31.53
N TYR A 200 -0.98 4.63 30.51
CA TYR A 200 -2.44 4.64 30.57
C TYR A 200 -3.05 3.24 30.55
N ALA A 201 -2.22 2.18 30.62
CA ALA A 201 -2.68 0.79 30.58
C ALA A 201 -3.73 0.48 31.66
N GLY A 202 -3.62 1.11 32.82
CA GLY A 202 -4.60 1.00 33.91
C GLY A 202 -6.00 1.51 33.53
N ALA A 203 -6.09 2.49 32.64
CA ALA A 203 -7.35 2.99 32.12
C ALA A 203 -8.07 1.97 31.23
N PHE A 204 -7.35 0.96 30.75
CA PHE A 204 -7.86 -0.13 29.92
C PHE A 204 -8.11 -1.42 30.71
N GLY A 205 -7.99 -1.41 32.02
CA GLY A 205 -8.14 -2.60 32.87
C GLY A 205 -6.99 -3.61 32.75
N MET A 206 -5.83 -3.20 32.19
CA MET A 206 -4.67 -4.08 31.99
C MET A 206 -3.78 -4.23 33.25
N ASN A 207 -4.21 -3.73 34.41
CA ASN A 207 -3.40 -3.78 35.62
C ASN A 207 -3.48 -5.11 36.39
N ASP A 208 -4.33 -6.05 35.98
CA ASP A 208 -4.47 -7.33 36.67
C ASP A 208 -3.90 -8.47 35.85
N SER A 209 -2.63 -8.77 36.07
CA SER A 209 -1.90 -9.90 35.47
C SER A 209 -2.40 -11.28 35.94
N SER A 210 -3.43 -11.33 36.81
CA SER A 210 -3.98 -12.57 37.37
C SER A 210 -5.17 -13.14 36.60
N GLU A 211 -5.77 -12.40 35.63
CA GLU A 211 -6.92 -12.87 34.84
C GLU A 211 -6.59 -13.21 33.39
N SER A 212 -5.35 -12.99 32.93
CA SER A 212 -4.97 -13.24 31.52
C SER A 212 -4.97 -14.73 31.12
N ASP A 213 -4.92 -15.65 32.07
CA ASP A 213 -4.92 -17.10 31.81
C ASP A 213 -6.33 -17.68 31.55
N SER A 214 -7.39 -16.90 31.73
CA SER A 214 -8.77 -17.37 31.55
C SER A 214 -9.50 -16.77 30.33
N MET A 215 -8.91 -15.76 29.68
CA MET A 215 -9.47 -15.21 28.44
C MET A 215 -9.03 -16.03 27.24
N GLY A 216 -9.98 -16.63 26.51
CA GLY A 216 -9.69 -17.35 25.27
C GLY A 216 -9.04 -16.44 24.22
N GLU A 217 -8.21 -17.00 23.32
CA GLU A 217 -7.50 -16.29 22.23
C GLU A 217 -8.39 -15.28 21.49
N SER A 218 -9.65 -15.65 21.23
CA SER A 218 -10.65 -14.80 20.56
C SER A 218 -10.95 -13.50 21.31
N THR A 219 -10.86 -13.47 22.63
CA THR A 219 -11.16 -12.28 23.43
C THR A 219 -9.96 -11.35 23.47
N ALA A 220 -8.75 -11.89 23.50
CA ALA A 220 -7.51 -11.12 23.43
C ALA A 220 -7.37 -10.42 22.06
N ASP A 221 -7.64 -11.13 20.96
CA ASP A 221 -7.62 -10.57 19.60
C ASP A 221 -8.66 -9.45 19.41
N MET A 222 -9.85 -9.62 19.99
CA MET A 222 -10.90 -8.60 19.95
C MET A 222 -10.52 -7.36 20.76
N MET A 223 -9.87 -7.53 21.91
CA MET A 223 -9.38 -6.43 22.72
C MET A 223 -8.25 -5.67 22.02
N GLU A 224 -7.31 -6.39 21.41
CA GLU A 224 -6.24 -5.79 20.60
C GLU A 224 -6.80 -5.00 19.42
N ALA A 225 -7.77 -5.57 18.69
CA ALA A 225 -8.42 -4.89 17.57
C ALA A 225 -9.17 -3.63 18.05
N MET A 226 -9.90 -3.71 19.16
CA MET A 226 -10.60 -2.56 19.73
C MET A 226 -9.63 -1.45 20.13
N MET A 227 -8.51 -1.78 20.79
CA MET A 227 -7.48 -0.82 21.17
C MET A 227 -6.82 -0.18 19.95
N ARG A 228 -6.54 -0.97 18.90
CA ARG A 228 -5.91 -0.48 17.68
C ARG A 228 -6.70 0.66 17.03
N TYR A 229 -8.03 0.56 16.99
CA TYR A 229 -8.90 1.55 16.35
C TYR A 229 -9.41 2.63 17.30
N MET A 230 -9.10 2.54 18.59
CA MET A 230 -9.53 3.53 19.55
C MET A 230 -8.74 4.84 19.42
N PRO A 231 -9.41 6.01 19.31
CA PRO A 231 -8.74 7.31 19.30
C PRO A 231 -8.26 7.68 20.71
N VAL A 232 -7.24 8.56 20.81
CA VAL A 232 -6.71 9.05 22.09
C VAL A 232 -7.82 9.56 23.02
N ARG A 233 -8.82 10.26 22.49
CA ARG A 233 -9.98 10.71 23.29
C ARG A 233 -10.77 9.56 23.93
N GLY A 234 -10.65 8.35 23.43
CA GLY A 234 -11.28 7.17 24.02
C GLY A 234 -10.78 6.89 25.45
N LEU A 235 -9.57 7.32 25.81
CA LEU A 235 -9.05 7.26 27.17
C LEU A 235 -9.95 7.95 28.19
N LEU A 236 -10.64 9.02 27.78
CA LEU A 236 -11.60 9.74 28.64
C LEU A 236 -12.83 8.88 28.96
N SER A 237 -13.31 8.11 27.98
CA SER A 237 -14.54 7.32 28.12
C SER A 237 -14.30 5.98 28.80
N PHE A 238 -13.18 5.32 28.50
CA PHE A 238 -12.85 4.00 29.04
C PHE A 238 -12.04 4.06 30.34
N GLY A 239 -11.40 5.19 30.62
CA GLY A 239 -10.60 5.39 31.83
C GLY A 239 -11.41 5.55 33.14
N GLY A 240 -12.73 5.40 33.12
CA GLY A 240 -13.56 5.47 34.33
C GLY A 240 -13.41 6.77 35.13
N GLY A 241 -13.01 7.88 34.47
CA GLY A 241 -12.74 9.17 35.13
C GLY A 241 -11.32 9.32 35.69
N THR A 242 -10.45 8.34 35.50
CA THR A 242 -9.05 8.38 35.94
C THR A 242 -8.15 9.22 35.01
N VAL A 243 -8.60 9.47 33.76
CA VAL A 243 -7.85 10.26 32.77
C VAL A 243 -8.65 11.53 32.45
N SER A 244 -8.00 12.69 32.61
CA SER A 244 -8.58 14.00 32.30
C SER A 244 -8.29 14.44 30.85
N ILE A 245 -9.07 15.40 30.35
CA ILE A 245 -8.82 15.97 29.02
C ILE A 245 -7.47 16.72 28.95
N ALA A 246 -7.00 17.27 30.08
CA ALA A 246 -5.70 17.92 30.17
C ALA A 246 -4.56 16.91 29.99
N GLU A 247 -4.67 15.72 30.60
CA GLU A 247 -3.70 14.62 30.42
C GLU A 247 -3.71 14.09 28.99
N CYS A 248 -4.88 13.94 28.34
CA CYS A 248 -4.95 13.56 26.94
C CYS A 248 -4.27 14.58 26.02
N LYS A 249 -4.42 15.89 26.29
CA LYS A 249 -3.74 16.94 25.53
C LYS A 249 -2.22 16.89 25.74
N ALA A 250 -1.77 16.74 26.99
CA ALA A 250 -0.34 16.61 27.32
C ALA A 250 0.27 15.36 26.65
N LEU A 251 -0.47 14.25 26.61
CA LEU A 251 -0.06 13.04 25.88
C LEU A 251 0.10 13.35 24.37
N VAL A 252 -0.86 14.02 23.77
CA VAL A 252 -0.83 14.41 22.33
C VAL A 252 0.40 15.28 22.04
N GLU A 253 0.72 16.27 22.86
CA GLU A 253 1.91 17.13 22.71
C GLU A 253 3.20 16.30 22.77
N LYS A 254 3.29 15.39 23.74
CA LYS A 254 4.45 14.52 23.90
C LYS A 254 4.62 13.55 22.71
N LEU A 255 3.51 12.99 22.23
CA LEU A 255 3.52 12.10 21.07
C LEU A 255 3.91 12.86 19.77
N ASN A 256 3.50 14.12 19.60
CA ASN A 256 3.93 14.95 18.49
C ASN A 256 5.45 15.23 18.55
N THR A 257 6.03 15.42 19.74
CA THR A 257 7.48 15.55 19.91
C THR A 257 8.22 14.27 19.46
N LEU A 258 7.72 13.09 19.85
CA LEU A 258 8.27 11.81 19.37
C LEU A 258 8.12 11.63 17.86
N LEU A 259 7.00 12.04 17.30
CA LEU A 259 6.73 12.01 15.87
C LEU A 259 7.72 12.91 15.10
N GLU A 260 8.00 14.10 15.57
CA GLU A 260 9.02 14.99 14.99
C GLU A 260 10.41 14.35 15.00
N GLN A 261 10.81 13.76 16.12
CA GLN A 261 12.08 13.04 16.25
C GLN A 261 12.16 11.86 15.28
N ALA A 262 11.10 11.05 15.18
CA ALA A 262 11.04 9.93 14.25
C ALA A 262 11.09 10.39 12.77
N ASN A 263 10.46 11.52 12.44
CA ASN A 263 10.51 12.10 11.09
C ASN A 263 11.89 12.68 10.73
N LEU A 264 12.68 13.12 11.70
CA LEU A 264 14.07 13.55 11.49
C LEU A 264 14.98 12.37 11.16
N HIS A 265 14.86 11.25 11.90
CA HIS A 265 15.63 10.02 11.65
C HIS A 265 15.26 9.30 10.34
N ASN A 266 14.08 9.56 9.77
CA ASN A 266 13.68 9.04 8.46
C ASN A 266 14.23 9.88 7.27
N ARG A 267 15.02 10.91 7.53
CA ARG A 267 15.62 11.79 6.49
C ARG A 267 17.07 11.41 6.16
N ASP A 268 17.71 10.67 7.02
CA ASP A 268 19.06 10.13 6.86
C ASP A 268 18.98 8.70 6.27
#